data_e0dfa7f39f6d8c786da2cf4ab3d6d61e
#
_entry.id   e0dfa7f39f6d8c786da2cf4ab3d6d61e
#
_cell.length_a   1.000
_cell.length_b   1.000
_cell.length_c   1.000
_cell.angle_alpha   90.00
_cell.angle_beta   90.00
_cell.angle_gamma   90.00
#
_symmetry.space_group_name_H-M   'P 1'
#
loop_
_entity.id
_entity.type
_entity.pdbx_description
1 polymer ?
#
loop_
_entity_poly.entity_id
_entity_poly.type
_entity_poly.pdbx_seq_one_letter_code
_entity_poly.pdbx_strand_id
1 'polypeptide(L)'
;MGYCRLVGDIHFQAPRRFWTQTISAPSWAYLFTDPRPSANPALGVSHNAELPYLFANISTTGPPKVAHLSRAMLDYWISFAVSLNPNDGKGTSSAL
;
A
#
# COMPACT_ATOMS: atom_id res chain seq x y z
N MET A 1 17.92 12.73 8.07
CA MET A 1 17.46 11.53 7.30
C MET A 1 17.61 10.20 8.06
N GLY A 2 18.62 9.98 8.90
CA GLY A 2 18.79 8.71 9.63
C GLY A 2 17.69 8.38 10.64
N TYR A 3 17.20 9.35 11.37
CA TYR A 3 16.20 9.14 12.42
C TYR A 3 14.85 8.62 11.89
N CYS A 4 14.35 9.18 10.80
CA CYS A 4 13.08 8.73 10.19
C CYS A 4 13.16 7.28 9.66
N ARG A 5 14.32 6.89 9.12
CA ARG A 5 14.55 5.50 8.70
C ARG A 5 14.56 4.55 9.89
N LEU A 6 15.28 4.90 10.96
CA LEU A 6 15.34 4.09 12.16
C LEU A 6 13.95 3.88 12.78
N VAL A 7 13.17 4.95 12.90
CA VAL A 7 11.79 4.86 13.41
C VAL A 7 10.92 3.99 12.51
N GLY A 8 11.02 4.16 11.19
CA GLY A 8 10.30 3.33 10.22
C GLY A 8 10.69 1.85 10.32
N ASP A 9 11.97 1.56 10.48
CA ASP A 9 12.46 0.18 10.61
C ASP A 9 11.96 -0.47 11.90
N ILE A 10 12.00 0.24 13.03
CA ILE A 10 11.57 -0.30 14.33
C ILE A 10 10.06 -0.48 14.40
N HIS A 11 9.28 0.51 13.97
CA HIS A 11 7.83 0.50 14.15
C HIS A 11 7.06 -0.24 13.07
N PHE A 12 7.62 -0.38 11.85
CA PHE A 12 6.92 -0.98 10.71
C PHE A 12 7.64 -2.19 10.12
N GLN A 13 8.92 -2.06 9.78
CA GLN A 13 9.61 -3.11 9.04
C GLN A 13 9.96 -4.32 9.93
N ALA A 14 10.45 -4.10 11.13
CA ALA A 14 10.80 -5.19 12.04
C ALA A 14 9.56 -6.00 12.48
N PRO A 15 8.45 -5.39 12.93
CA PRO A 15 7.22 -6.13 13.24
C PRO A 15 6.68 -6.90 12.04
N ARG A 16 6.65 -6.28 10.84
CA ARG A 16 6.22 -6.96 9.62
C ARG A 16 7.07 -8.20 9.33
N ARG A 17 8.39 -8.07 9.39
CA ARG A 17 9.31 -9.20 9.19
C ARG A 17 9.09 -10.31 10.20
N PHE A 18 8.99 -9.94 11.47
CA PHE A 18 8.72 -10.90 12.55
C PHE A 18 7.43 -11.69 12.25
N TRP A 19 6.34 -11.01 11.92
CA TRP A 19 5.08 -11.65 11.57
C TRP A 19 5.23 -12.61 10.40
N THR A 20 5.75 -12.14 9.27
CA THR A 20 5.87 -12.96 8.05
C THR A 20 6.80 -14.16 8.21
N GLN A 21 7.75 -14.10 9.13
CA GLN A 21 8.67 -15.21 9.42
C GLN A 21 8.14 -16.19 10.47
N THR A 22 7.18 -15.77 11.30
CA THR A 22 6.71 -16.56 12.44
C THR A 22 5.39 -17.27 12.15
N ILE A 23 4.51 -16.67 11.36
CA ILE A 23 3.22 -17.29 11.02
C ILE A 23 3.39 -18.39 9.98
N SER A 24 2.67 -19.51 10.19
CA SER A 24 2.65 -20.63 9.23
C SER A 24 1.60 -20.48 8.13
N ALA A 25 0.88 -19.37 8.10
CA ALA A 25 -0.11 -19.07 7.07
C ALA A 25 0.50 -18.34 5.87
N PRO A 26 -0.08 -18.47 4.68
CA PRO A 26 0.29 -17.63 3.54
C PRO A 26 0.19 -16.16 3.89
N SER A 27 1.20 -15.38 3.54
CA SER A 27 1.25 -13.96 3.83
C SER A 27 1.78 -13.18 2.64
N TRP A 28 1.24 -11.99 2.44
CA TRP A 28 1.63 -11.09 1.38
C TRP A 28 2.03 -9.74 1.99
N ALA A 29 3.00 -9.10 1.38
CA ALA A 29 3.47 -7.80 1.81
C ALA A 29 3.74 -6.90 0.61
N TYR A 30 3.54 -5.61 0.79
CA TYR A 30 3.93 -4.61 -0.20
C TYR A 30 4.69 -3.46 0.49
N LEU A 31 5.44 -2.73 -0.30
CA LEU A 31 6.08 -1.49 0.13
C LEU A 31 5.55 -0.34 -0.73
N PHE A 32 4.85 0.59 -0.08
CA PHE A 32 4.35 1.77 -0.77
C PHE A 32 5.47 2.81 -0.88
N THR A 33 5.78 3.25 -2.11
CA THR A 33 6.90 4.15 -2.39
C THR A 33 6.52 5.39 -3.19
N ASP A 34 5.24 5.59 -3.52
CA ASP A 34 4.81 6.74 -4.29
C ASP A 34 4.64 7.97 -3.38
N PRO A 35 5.45 9.02 -3.51
CA PRO A 35 5.28 10.24 -2.74
C PRO A 35 4.06 11.00 -3.26
N ARG A 36 3.17 11.42 -2.37
CA ARG A 36 2.06 12.30 -2.76
C ARG A 36 2.58 13.60 -3.38
N PRO A 37 1.99 14.05 -4.50
CA PRO A 37 2.37 15.32 -5.11
C PRO A 37 2.22 16.54 -4.18
N SER A 38 1.29 16.45 -3.22
CA SER A 38 1.00 17.50 -2.23
C SER A 38 1.76 17.35 -0.91
N ALA A 39 2.53 16.29 -0.74
CA ALA A 39 3.27 16.05 0.49
C ALA A 39 4.55 16.90 0.53
N ASN A 40 5.00 17.23 1.74
CA ASN A 40 6.31 17.85 1.92
C ASN A 40 7.40 16.89 1.42
N PRO A 41 8.19 17.26 0.41
CA PRO A 41 9.23 16.39 -0.15
C PRO A 41 10.26 15.92 0.89
N ALA A 42 10.47 16.67 1.95
CA ALA A 42 11.40 16.33 3.03
C ALA A 42 10.94 15.09 3.84
N LEU A 43 9.65 14.78 3.83
CA LEU A 43 9.08 13.64 4.55
C LEU A 43 9.12 12.35 3.72
N GLY A 44 9.33 12.45 2.42
CA GLY A 44 9.24 11.30 1.52
C GLY A 44 7.87 10.64 1.56
N VAL A 45 7.84 9.31 1.65
CA VAL A 45 6.60 8.54 1.82
C VAL A 45 6.36 8.35 3.32
N SER A 46 5.44 9.13 3.87
CA SER A 46 5.11 9.10 5.29
C SER A 46 4.05 8.03 5.61
N HIS A 47 3.87 7.72 6.88
CA HIS A 47 2.76 6.89 7.36
C HIS A 47 1.41 7.41 6.84
N ASN A 48 0.53 6.50 6.44
CA ASN A 48 -0.78 6.77 5.83
C ASN A 48 -0.74 7.43 4.43
N ALA A 49 0.42 7.46 3.77
CA ALA A 49 0.52 8.03 2.42
C ALA A 49 -0.31 7.23 1.38
N GLU A 50 -0.54 5.94 1.62
CA GLU A 50 -1.29 5.04 0.76
C GLU A 50 -2.82 5.17 0.89
N LEU A 51 -3.34 5.72 1.99
CA LEU A 51 -4.80 5.74 2.26
C LEU A 51 -5.63 6.37 1.14
N PRO A 52 -5.26 7.52 0.54
CA PRO A 52 -6.03 8.07 -0.57
C PRO A 52 -6.11 7.14 -1.78
N TYR A 53 -5.10 6.29 -1.98
CA TYR A 53 -5.08 5.30 -3.07
C TYR A 53 -6.06 4.15 -2.79
N LEU A 54 -6.13 3.69 -1.54
CA LEU A 54 -7.02 2.61 -1.11
C LEU A 54 -8.49 3.04 -1.03
N PHE A 55 -8.76 4.30 -0.73
CA PHE A 55 -10.13 4.80 -0.61
C PHE A 55 -10.60 5.60 -1.84
N ALA A 56 -9.88 5.46 -2.96
CA ALA A 56 -10.16 6.15 -4.22
C ALA A 56 -10.35 7.68 -4.07
N ASN A 57 -9.80 8.26 -3.03
CA ASN A 57 -9.85 9.70 -2.77
C ASN A 57 -8.63 10.41 -3.41
N ILE A 58 -8.34 10.01 -4.64
CA ILE A 58 -7.29 10.61 -5.46
C ILE A 58 -7.94 11.51 -6.47
N SER A 59 -7.41 12.73 -6.60
CA SER A 59 -7.83 13.62 -7.67
C SER A 59 -7.64 12.94 -9.03
N THR A 60 -8.72 12.77 -9.75
CA THR A 60 -8.72 12.20 -11.12
C THR A 60 -7.99 13.12 -12.12
N THR A 61 -7.63 14.34 -11.70
CA THR A 61 -6.84 15.28 -12.47
C THR A 61 -5.33 15.08 -12.37
N GLY A 62 -4.89 14.10 -11.58
CA GLY A 62 -3.48 13.75 -11.43
C GLY A 62 -2.92 12.92 -12.60
N PRO A 63 -1.60 12.63 -12.57
CA PRO A 63 -0.97 11.80 -13.59
C PRO A 63 -1.64 10.43 -13.71
N PRO A 64 -1.80 9.87 -14.92
CA PRO A 64 -2.46 8.56 -15.14
C PRO A 64 -1.88 7.42 -14.28
N LYS A 65 -0.57 7.47 -13.99
CA LYS A 65 0.10 6.47 -13.13
C LYS A 65 -0.51 6.37 -11.72
N VAL A 66 -1.01 7.48 -11.18
CA VAL A 66 -1.61 7.55 -9.83
C VAL A 66 -2.94 6.80 -9.80
N ALA A 67 -3.76 7.00 -10.83
CA ALA A 67 -5.02 6.27 -10.98
C ALA A 67 -4.79 4.76 -11.19
N HIS A 68 -3.79 4.39 -11.99
CA HIS A 68 -3.43 2.98 -12.19
C HIS A 68 -2.95 2.33 -10.90
N LEU A 69 -2.10 3.02 -10.13
CA LEU A 69 -1.64 2.51 -8.84
C LEU A 69 -2.79 2.32 -7.85
N SER A 70 -3.71 3.30 -7.79
CA SER A 70 -4.90 3.19 -6.95
C SER A 70 -5.76 1.98 -7.30
N ARG A 71 -6.03 1.77 -8.59
CA ARG A 71 -6.78 0.60 -9.05
C ARG A 71 -6.10 -0.71 -8.69
N ALA A 72 -4.79 -0.81 -8.92
CA ALA A 72 -4.03 -2.02 -8.59
C ALA A 72 -4.07 -2.30 -7.07
N MET A 73 -3.91 -1.28 -6.24
CA MET A 73 -4.01 -1.43 -4.79
C MET A 73 -5.40 -1.88 -4.35
N LEU A 74 -6.45 -1.25 -4.89
CA LEU A 74 -7.82 -1.66 -4.62
C LEU A 74 -8.08 -3.11 -5.04
N ASP A 75 -7.61 -3.51 -6.22
CA ASP A 75 -7.74 -4.88 -6.70
C ASP A 75 -7.11 -5.89 -5.74
N TYR A 76 -5.88 -5.67 -5.32
CA TYR A 76 -5.21 -6.53 -4.36
C TYR A 76 -5.94 -6.63 -3.02
N TRP A 77 -6.40 -5.51 -2.48
CA TRP A 77 -7.09 -5.49 -1.19
C TRP A 77 -8.47 -6.15 -1.25
N ILE A 78 -9.25 -5.89 -2.32
CA ILE A 78 -10.57 -6.50 -2.52
C ILE A 78 -10.41 -7.99 -2.78
N SER A 79 -9.48 -8.40 -3.66
CA SER A 79 -9.17 -9.80 -3.90
C SER A 79 -8.81 -10.54 -2.62
N PHE A 80 -7.94 -9.96 -1.81
CA PHE A 80 -7.58 -10.56 -0.53
C PHE A 80 -8.76 -10.66 0.43
N ALA A 81 -9.60 -9.63 0.53
CA ALA A 81 -10.76 -9.65 1.41
C ALA A 81 -11.81 -10.71 1.00
N VAL A 82 -11.94 -10.97 -0.30
CA VAL A 82 -12.94 -11.91 -0.84
C VAL A 82 -12.43 -13.35 -0.89
N SER A 83 -11.18 -13.55 -1.30
CA SER A 83 -10.64 -14.88 -1.61
C SER A 83 -9.43 -15.28 -0.77
N LEU A 84 -8.95 -14.42 0.13
CA LEU A 84 -7.70 -14.57 0.87
C LEU A 84 -6.47 -14.70 -0.05
N ASN A 85 -6.60 -14.25 -1.30
CA ASN A 85 -5.50 -14.24 -2.27
C ASN A 85 -5.51 -12.92 -3.04
N PRO A 86 -4.54 -12.02 -2.81
CA PRO A 86 -4.50 -10.73 -3.49
C PRO A 86 -4.22 -10.84 -5.00
N ASN A 87 -3.77 -12.00 -5.46
CA ASN A 87 -3.35 -12.23 -6.85
C ASN A 87 -4.37 -13.02 -7.67
N ASP A 88 -5.61 -13.12 -7.24
CA ASP A 88 -6.64 -13.84 -7.99
C ASP A 88 -7.23 -13.07 -9.18
N GLY A 89 -6.91 -11.78 -9.29
CA GLY A 89 -7.34 -10.91 -10.39
C GLY A 89 -8.84 -10.58 -10.41
N LYS A 90 -9.57 -10.81 -9.33
CA LYS A 90 -11.03 -10.63 -9.27
C LYS A 90 -11.47 -9.37 -8.52
N GLY A 91 -10.54 -8.63 -7.91
CA GLY A 91 -10.86 -7.54 -7.00
C GLY A 91 -11.72 -6.45 -7.63
N THR A 92 -11.17 -5.68 -8.56
CA THR A 92 -11.89 -4.54 -9.16
C THR A 92 -12.80 -4.94 -10.33
N SER A 93 -12.57 -6.07 -10.99
CA SER A 93 -13.43 -6.56 -12.05
C SER A 93 -14.78 -7.07 -11.53
N SER A 94 -14.90 -7.31 -10.22
CA SER A 94 -16.14 -7.72 -9.57
C SER A 94 -16.95 -6.56 -8.98
N ALA A 95 -16.41 -5.34 -9.02
CA ALA A 95 -16.96 -4.16 -8.36
C ALA A 95 -17.57 -3.11 -9.34
N LEU A 96 -17.69 -3.47 -10.62
CA LEU A 96 -18.30 -2.59 -11.66
C LEU A 96 -19.52 -3.23 -12.27
#